data_0ab93464dbdfb32ed4610ab35ecc586d
#
_entry.id   0ab93464dbdfb32ed4610ab35ecc586d
#
_cell.length_a   1.000
_cell.length_b   1.000
_cell.length_c   1.000
_cell.angle_alpha   90.00
_cell.angle_beta   90.00
_cell.angle_gamma   90.00
#
_symmetry.space_group_name_H-M   'P 1'
#
loop_
_entity.id
_entity.type
_entity.pdbx_description
1 polymer ?
#
loop_
_entity_poly.entity_id
_entity_poly.type
_entity_poly.pdbx_seq_one_letter_code
_entity_poly.pdbx_strand_id
1 'polypeptide(L)'
;NSILTRLDGLKLKYEEIGQKLTDPEVIADVKQFIQFNKEYRELEPIIEASERYRTAIANLAEAKDILANDKDEEMREMARGEIAELEPKIETLEEEIKLLLIPKDPQDAKNAIVEIRGGTGGDEAAIFAGDLMRMYTKYIESKGWKYEITSFSEGTAGGYKEVVMKVTG
;
A
#
# COMPACT_ATOMS: atom_id res chain seq x y z
N ASN A 1 2.77 -20.40 14.06
CA ASN A 1 2.28 -19.77 12.83
C ASN A 1 3.36 -18.80 12.34
N SER A 2 3.95 -19.07 11.20
CA SER A 2 5.13 -18.34 10.66
C SER A 2 4.84 -16.84 10.43
N ILE A 3 3.60 -16.48 10.10
CA ILE A 3 3.16 -15.08 9.92
C ILE A 3 3.24 -14.32 11.25
N LEU A 4 2.71 -14.88 12.33
CA LEU A 4 2.70 -14.21 13.64
C LEU A 4 4.11 -13.94 14.15
N THR A 5 5.03 -14.90 14.01
CA THR A 5 6.43 -14.72 14.41
C THR A 5 7.11 -13.57 13.62
N ARG A 6 6.81 -13.47 12.31
CA ARG A 6 7.33 -12.38 11.49
C ARG A 6 6.75 -11.03 11.89
N LEU A 7 5.46 -10.99 12.20
CA LEU A 7 4.78 -9.77 12.68
C LEU A 7 5.30 -9.32 14.05
N ASP A 8 5.65 -10.26 14.95
CA ASP A 8 6.30 -9.94 16.24
C ASP A 8 7.63 -9.24 16.04
N GLY A 9 8.46 -9.75 15.13
CA GLY A 9 9.75 -9.11 14.80
C GLY A 9 9.58 -7.70 14.23
N LEU A 10 8.56 -7.50 13.37
CA LEU A 10 8.28 -6.17 12.81
C LEU A 10 7.72 -5.19 13.86
N LYS A 11 6.92 -5.67 14.82
CA LYS A 11 6.44 -4.86 15.94
C LYS A 11 7.59 -4.37 16.81
N LEU A 12 8.51 -5.26 17.17
CA LEU A 12 9.71 -4.87 17.93
C LEU A 12 10.53 -3.82 17.17
N LYS A 13 10.75 -4.02 15.87
CA LYS A 13 11.45 -3.03 15.05
C LYS A 13 10.72 -1.68 15.01
N TYR A 14 9.41 -1.68 14.89
CA TYR A 14 8.59 -0.46 14.89
C TYR A 14 8.73 0.30 16.21
N GLU A 15 8.67 -0.40 17.34
CA GLU A 15 8.85 0.18 18.67
C GLU A 15 10.27 0.75 18.85
N GLU A 16 11.31 0.03 18.42
CA GLU A 16 12.70 0.50 18.46
C GLU A 16 12.91 1.76 17.63
N ILE A 17 12.34 1.82 16.42
CA ILE A 17 12.41 3.01 15.56
C ILE A 17 11.67 4.18 16.21
N GLY A 18 10.49 3.92 16.79
CA GLY A 18 9.71 4.92 17.51
C GLY A 18 10.52 5.55 18.65
N GLN A 19 11.27 4.75 19.42
CA GLN A 19 12.18 5.24 20.46
C GLN A 19 13.33 6.08 19.87
N LYS A 20 13.95 5.61 18.78
CA LYS A 20 15.03 6.36 18.11
C LYS A 20 14.57 7.71 17.59
N LEU A 21 13.34 7.83 17.12
CA LEU A 21 12.77 9.10 16.65
C LEU A 21 12.57 10.14 17.78
N THR A 22 12.61 9.72 19.05
CA THR A 22 12.59 10.62 20.22
C THR A 22 13.96 10.93 20.78
N ASP A 23 15.03 10.30 20.27
CA ASP A 23 16.40 10.49 20.71
C ASP A 23 16.97 11.83 20.19
N PRO A 24 17.45 12.73 21.07
CA PRO A 24 18.04 14.00 20.66
C PRO A 24 19.22 13.87 19.68
N GLU A 25 20.03 12.81 19.79
CA GLU A 25 21.16 12.58 18.89
C GLU A 25 20.67 12.24 17.48
N VAL A 26 19.63 11.43 17.37
CA VAL A 26 19.00 11.10 16.09
C VAL A 26 18.29 12.31 15.47
N ILE A 27 17.61 13.11 16.30
CA ILE A 27 16.94 14.35 15.86
C ILE A 27 17.96 15.36 15.31
N ALA A 28 19.15 15.43 15.89
CA ALA A 28 20.22 16.30 15.43
C ALA A 28 20.83 15.84 14.08
N ASP A 29 20.80 14.55 13.76
CA ASP A 29 21.22 14.01 12.47
C ASP A 29 20.02 13.91 11.51
N VAL A 30 19.86 14.94 10.69
CA VAL A 30 18.75 15.06 9.74
C VAL A 30 18.64 13.85 8.79
N LYS A 31 19.77 13.25 8.39
CA LYS A 31 19.74 12.08 7.48
C LYS A 31 19.20 10.84 8.19
N GLN A 32 19.68 10.57 9.39
CA GLN A 32 19.18 9.46 10.21
C GLN A 32 17.71 9.63 10.55
N PHE A 33 17.31 10.84 10.96
CA PHE A 33 15.92 11.15 11.29
C PHE A 33 14.97 10.91 10.11
N ILE A 34 15.34 11.38 8.91
CA ILE A 34 14.54 11.15 7.70
C ILE A 34 14.42 9.66 7.39
N GLN A 35 15.51 8.90 7.52
CA GLN A 35 15.52 7.47 7.26
C GLN A 35 14.62 6.70 8.24
N PHE A 36 14.77 6.95 9.55
CA PHE A 36 13.93 6.30 10.56
C PHE A 36 12.47 6.69 10.43
N ASN A 37 12.17 7.95 10.12
CA ASN A 37 10.79 8.39 9.91
C ASN A 37 10.15 7.70 8.68
N LYS A 38 10.91 7.49 7.61
CA LYS A 38 10.46 6.73 6.45
C LYS A 38 10.17 5.27 6.82
N GLU A 39 11.10 4.59 7.50
CA GLU A 39 10.91 3.20 7.94
C GLU A 39 9.72 3.06 8.89
N TYR A 40 9.54 4.00 9.81
CA TYR A 40 8.42 4.03 10.75
C TYR A 40 7.08 4.08 10.03
N ARG A 41 6.94 4.99 9.07
CA ARG A 41 5.73 5.13 8.25
C ARG A 41 5.47 3.93 7.34
N GLU A 42 6.52 3.27 6.86
CA GLU A 42 6.39 2.05 6.05
C GLU A 42 5.91 0.85 6.88
N LEU A 43 6.27 0.78 8.15
CA LEU A 43 5.85 -0.27 9.07
C LEU A 43 4.45 -0.05 9.63
N GLU A 44 4.02 1.20 9.80
CA GLU A 44 2.74 1.56 10.43
C GLU A 44 1.53 0.77 9.88
N PRO A 45 1.26 0.69 8.56
CA PRO A 45 0.14 -0.07 8.03
C PRO A 45 0.26 -1.58 8.30
N ILE A 46 1.47 -2.12 8.40
CA ILE A 46 1.71 -3.53 8.74
C ILE A 46 1.34 -3.78 10.20
N ILE A 47 1.71 -2.86 11.09
CA ILE A 47 1.40 -2.97 12.53
C ILE A 47 -0.11 -2.86 12.75
N GLU A 48 -0.79 -1.92 12.12
CA GLU A 48 -2.25 -1.77 12.19
C GLU A 48 -2.99 -3.02 11.69
N ALA A 49 -2.58 -3.57 10.55
CA ALA A 49 -3.14 -4.81 10.03
C ALA A 49 -2.86 -6.01 10.97
N SER A 50 -1.67 -6.06 11.57
CA SER A 50 -1.28 -7.09 12.54
C SER A 50 -2.16 -7.04 13.80
N GLU A 51 -2.46 -5.87 14.31
CA GLU A 51 -3.31 -5.71 15.50
C GLU A 51 -4.75 -6.14 15.21
N ARG A 52 -5.31 -5.74 14.07
CA ARG A 52 -6.63 -6.21 13.61
C ARG A 52 -6.68 -7.73 13.47
N TYR A 53 -5.65 -8.33 12.91
CA TYR A 53 -5.53 -9.78 12.73
C TYR A 53 -5.46 -10.52 14.07
N ARG A 54 -4.66 -10.04 15.02
CA ARG A 54 -4.54 -10.63 16.37
C ARG A 54 -5.85 -10.56 17.12
N THR A 55 -6.53 -9.42 17.08
CA THR A 55 -7.85 -9.25 17.70
C THR A 55 -8.85 -10.23 17.10
N ALA A 56 -8.90 -10.37 15.78
CA ALA A 56 -9.80 -11.31 15.12
C ALA A 56 -9.53 -12.78 15.52
N ILE A 57 -8.26 -13.18 15.60
CA ILE A 57 -7.88 -14.54 16.06
C ILE A 57 -8.26 -14.77 17.52
N ALA A 58 -8.04 -13.79 18.38
CA ALA A 58 -8.39 -13.89 19.80
C ALA A 58 -9.92 -14.04 19.98
N ASN A 59 -10.69 -13.22 19.29
CA ASN A 59 -12.15 -13.28 19.32
C ASN A 59 -12.66 -14.62 18.75
N LEU A 60 -12.06 -15.11 17.67
CA LEU A 60 -12.42 -16.42 17.11
C LEU A 60 -12.15 -17.55 18.12
N ALA A 61 -11.03 -17.49 18.83
CA ALA A 61 -10.70 -18.49 19.85
C ALA A 61 -11.71 -18.45 21.01
N GLU A 62 -12.09 -17.26 21.45
CA GLU A 62 -13.10 -17.06 22.51
C GLU A 62 -14.49 -17.56 22.06
N ALA A 63 -14.92 -17.21 20.85
CA ALA A 63 -16.19 -17.69 20.30
C ALA A 63 -16.22 -19.23 20.18
N LYS A 64 -15.11 -19.85 19.76
CA LYS A 64 -14.98 -21.32 19.70
C LYS A 64 -15.01 -21.96 21.09
N ASP A 65 -14.44 -21.31 22.09
CA ASP A 65 -14.49 -21.79 23.49
C ASP A 65 -15.91 -21.73 24.05
N ILE A 66 -16.63 -20.63 23.85
CA ILE A 66 -18.04 -20.48 24.22
C ILE A 66 -18.87 -21.57 23.55
N LEU A 67 -18.72 -21.77 22.24
CA LEU A 67 -19.47 -22.79 21.51
C LEU A 67 -19.21 -24.21 22.05
N ALA A 68 -18.00 -24.50 22.51
CA ALA A 68 -17.61 -25.80 23.01
C ALA A 68 -18.06 -26.06 24.47
N ASN A 69 -17.98 -25.04 25.32
CA ASN A 69 -18.04 -25.22 26.78
C ASN A 69 -19.28 -24.57 27.45
N ASP A 70 -19.92 -23.60 26.82
CA ASP A 70 -21.10 -22.98 27.36
C ASP A 70 -22.34 -23.88 27.23
N LYS A 71 -23.21 -23.85 28.26
CA LYS A 71 -24.44 -24.62 28.29
C LYS A 71 -25.66 -23.82 27.84
N ASP A 72 -25.53 -22.50 27.76
CA ASP A 72 -26.58 -21.60 27.27
C ASP A 72 -26.66 -21.65 25.75
N GLU A 73 -27.82 -22.07 25.23
CA GLU A 73 -28.00 -22.19 23.79
C GLU A 73 -28.04 -20.82 23.09
N GLU A 74 -28.48 -19.77 23.77
CA GLU A 74 -28.46 -18.41 23.23
C GLU A 74 -27.01 -17.92 23.03
N MET A 75 -26.14 -18.14 24.02
CA MET A 75 -24.72 -17.83 23.95
C MET A 75 -24.02 -18.64 22.84
N ARG A 76 -24.37 -19.90 22.70
CA ARG A 76 -23.81 -20.75 21.65
C ARG A 76 -24.24 -20.33 20.24
N GLU A 77 -25.49 -19.87 20.08
CA GLU A 77 -25.98 -19.36 18.80
C GLU A 77 -25.29 -18.04 18.42
N MET A 78 -25.09 -17.14 19.38
CA MET A 78 -24.30 -15.93 19.18
C MET A 78 -22.85 -16.27 18.75
N ALA A 79 -22.23 -17.22 19.43
CA ALA A 79 -20.87 -17.68 19.10
C ALA A 79 -20.78 -18.29 17.68
N ARG A 80 -21.79 -19.04 17.22
CA ARG A 80 -21.85 -19.53 15.83
C ARG A 80 -21.89 -18.39 14.82
N GLY A 81 -22.69 -17.36 15.08
CA GLY A 81 -22.77 -16.17 14.24
C GLY A 81 -21.42 -15.44 14.17
N GLU A 82 -20.79 -15.24 15.32
CA GLU A 82 -19.48 -14.57 15.39
C GLU A 82 -18.37 -15.37 14.66
N ILE A 83 -18.33 -16.69 14.81
CA ILE A 83 -17.40 -17.56 14.08
C ILE A 83 -17.58 -17.40 12.56
N ALA A 84 -18.83 -17.41 12.09
CA ALA A 84 -19.14 -17.28 10.66
C ALA A 84 -18.70 -15.93 10.06
N GLU A 85 -18.67 -14.86 10.88
CA GLU A 85 -18.17 -13.55 10.46
C GLU A 85 -16.64 -13.44 10.55
N LEU A 86 -16.04 -14.03 11.61
CA LEU A 86 -14.61 -13.88 11.86
C LEU A 86 -13.74 -14.74 10.94
N GLU A 87 -14.15 -15.94 10.56
CA GLU A 87 -13.35 -16.82 9.70
C GLU A 87 -13.02 -16.17 8.34
N PRO A 88 -13.97 -15.65 7.54
CA PRO A 88 -13.64 -14.98 6.28
C PRO A 88 -12.90 -13.66 6.49
N LYS A 89 -13.15 -12.95 7.59
CA LYS A 89 -12.40 -11.73 7.94
C LYS A 89 -10.92 -12.01 8.21
N ILE A 90 -10.62 -13.12 8.88
CA ILE A 90 -9.24 -13.54 9.15
C ILE A 90 -8.52 -13.87 7.85
N GLU A 91 -9.15 -14.60 6.93
CA GLU A 91 -8.59 -14.90 5.61
C GLU A 91 -8.27 -13.63 4.83
N THR A 92 -9.19 -12.65 4.82
CA THR A 92 -8.97 -11.35 4.17
C THR A 92 -7.81 -10.59 4.78
N LEU A 93 -7.69 -10.59 6.12
CA LEU A 93 -6.59 -9.94 6.83
C LEU A 93 -5.25 -10.64 6.57
N GLU A 94 -5.22 -11.96 6.45
CA GLU A 94 -4.01 -12.70 6.08
C GLU A 94 -3.52 -12.32 4.68
N GLU A 95 -4.42 -12.16 3.72
CA GLU A 95 -4.06 -11.73 2.37
C GLU A 95 -3.58 -10.27 2.34
N GLU A 96 -4.24 -9.38 3.06
CA GLU A 96 -3.81 -7.99 3.22
C GLU A 96 -2.38 -7.94 3.80
N ILE A 97 -2.10 -8.69 4.86
CA ILE A 97 -0.78 -8.75 5.48
C ILE A 97 0.26 -9.32 4.52
N LYS A 98 -0.05 -10.38 3.79
CA LYS A 98 0.87 -10.94 2.79
C LYS A 98 1.27 -9.89 1.75
N LEU A 99 0.32 -9.08 1.27
CA LEU A 99 0.59 -8.00 0.31
C LEU A 99 1.45 -6.89 0.93
N LEU A 100 1.16 -6.48 2.17
CA LEU A 100 1.94 -5.48 2.89
C LEU A 100 3.37 -5.93 3.19
N LEU A 101 3.61 -7.24 3.31
CA LEU A 101 4.93 -7.83 3.56
C LEU A 101 5.79 -8.00 2.31
N ILE A 102 5.26 -7.69 1.11
CA ILE A 102 6.06 -7.68 -0.11
C ILE A 102 7.05 -6.51 -0.02
N PRO A 103 8.36 -6.78 -0.18
CA PRO A 103 9.35 -5.71 -0.18
C PRO A 103 9.04 -4.68 -1.28
N LYS A 104 9.01 -3.41 -0.91
CA LYS A 104 8.89 -2.34 -1.90
C LYS A 104 10.18 -2.23 -2.69
N ASP A 105 10.07 -2.10 -4.00
CA ASP A 105 11.24 -1.80 -4.84
C ASP A 105 11.71 -0.37 -4.52
N PRO A 106 13.00 -0.15 -4.22
CA PRO A 106 13.56 1.19 -4.04
C PRO A 106 13.36 2.10 -5.27
N GLN A 107 13.13 1.52 -6.45
CA GLN A 107 12.84 2.26 -7.67
C GLN A 107 11.44 2.88 -7.67
N ASP A 108 10.48 2.29 -6.94
CA ASP A 108 9.10 2.78 -6.88
C ASP A 108 8.98 4.18 -6.26
N ALA A 109 9.97 4.60 -5.47
CA ALA A 109 10.03 5.93 -4.87
C ALA A 109 10.68 6.98 -5.79
N LYS A 110 11.14 6.61 -6.98
CA LYS A 110 11.78 7.52 -7.92
C LYS A 110 10.77 8.20 -8.83
N ASN A 111 11.12 9.41 -9.28
CA ASN A 111 10.40 10.05 -10.35
C ASN A 111 10.46 9.21 -11.64
N ALA A 112 9.38 9.17 -12.39
CA ALA A 112 9.28 8.46 -13.64
C ALA A 112 9.29 9.44 -14.84
N ILE A 113 9.90 9.02 -15.94
CA ILE A 113 9.74 9.67 -17.23
C ILE A 113 8.80 8.80 -18.07
N VAL A 114 7.72 9.39 -18.51
CA VAL A 114 6.75 8.75 -19.41
C VAL A 114 6.89 9.38 -20.78
N GLU A 115 7.17 8.55 -21.76
CA GLU A 115 7.32 8.94 -23.16
C GLU A 115 6.28 8.21 -24.02
N ILE A 116 5.54 8.96 -24.82
CA ILE A 116 4.52 8.44 -25.73
C ILE A 116 4.89 8.90 -27.13
N ARG A 117 5.03 7.97 -28.07
CA ARG A 117 5.37 8.22 -29.47
C ARG A 117 4.37 7.58 -30.40
N GLY A 118 3.89 8.33 -31.37
CA GLY A 118 3.08 7.81 -32.49
C GLY A 118 3.87 6.92 -33.48
N GLY A 119 5.18 6.88 -33.37
CA GLY A 119 6.05 6.09 -34.24
C GLY A 119 5.92 6.46 -35.72
N THR A 120 5.87 5.45 -36.59
CA THR A 120 5.69 5.62 -38.05
C THR A 120 4.21 5.77 -38.44
N GLY A 121 3.29 5.77 -37.46
CA GLY A 121 1.87 6.03 -37.69
C GLY A 121 1.63 7.49 -38.09
N GLY A 122 0.60 7.71 -38.93
CA GLY A 122 0.19 9.04 -39.34
C GLY A 122 -0.65 9.75 -38.28
N ASP A 123 -1.61 10.55 -38.76
CA ASP A 123 -2.48 11.38 -37.91
C ASP A 123 -3.27 10.58 -36.87
N GLU A 124 -3.73 9.37 -37.21
CA GLU A 124 -4.45 8.50 -36.27
C GLU A 124 -3.59 8.09 -35.07
N ALA A 125 -2.31 7.79 -35.31
CA ALA A 125 -1.39 7.44 -34.23
C ALA A 125 -1.07 8.65 -33.34
N ALA A 126 -1.00 9.85 -33.89
CA ALA A 126 -0.81 11.07 -33.13
C ALA A 126 -2.05 11.40 -32.26
N ILE A 127 -3.25 11.21 -32.80
CA ILE A 127 -4.50 11.37 -32.04
C ILE A 127 -4.56 10.37 -30.89
N PHE A 128 -4.23 9.09 -31.15
CA PHE A 128 -4.19 8.05 -30.13
C PHE A 128 -3.15 8.34 -29.03
N ALA A 129 -1.99 8.86 -29.39
CA ALA A 129 -0.99 9.31 -28.42
C ALA A 129 -1.54 10.42 -27.50
N GLY A 130 -2.37 11.33 -28.05
CA GLY A 130 -3.10 12.33 -27.27
C GLY A 130 -4.11 11.71 -26.28
N ASP A 131 -4.81 10.66 -26.70
CA ASP A 131 -5.74 9.93 -25.82
C ASP A 131 -5.01 9.18 -24.70
N LEU A 132 -3.88 8.53 -25.02
CA LEU A 132 -3.00 7.92 -24.01
C LEU A 132 -2.47 8.94 -23.02
N MET A 133 -2.01 10.10 -23.50
CA MET A 133 -1.56 11.18 -22.63
C MET A 133 -2.66 11.62 -21.65
N ARG A 134 -3.87 11.76 -22.13
CA ARG A 134 -5.05 12.11 -21.31
C ARG A 134 -5.36 11.03 -20.26
N MET A 135 -5.26 9.76 -20.65
CA MET A 135 -5.45 8.63 -19.74
C MET A 135 -4.41 8.64 -18.61
N TYR A 136 -3.13 8.78 -18.95
CA TYR A 136 -2.06 8.81 -17.96
C TYR A 136 -2.14 10.01 -17.04
N THR A 137 -2.45 11.21 -17.55
CA THR A 137 -2.59 12.40 -16.70
C THR A 137 -3.73 12.27 -15.70
N LYS A 138 -4.88 11.73 -16.11
CA LYS A 138 -5.99 11.44 -15.19
C LYS A 138 -5.60 10.40 -14.12
N TYR A 139 -4.84 9.38 -14.50
CA TYR A 139 -4.35 8.39 -13.54
C TYR A 139 -3.39 9.02 -12.52
N ILE A 140 -2.44 9.82 -12.98
CA ILE A 140 -1.49 10.56 -12.14
C ILE A 140 -2.22 11.46 -11.14
N GLU A 141 -3.21 12.23 -11.61
CA GLU A 141 -4.05 13.07 -10.78
C GLU A 141 -4.84 12.26 -9.73
N SER A 142 -5.38 11.10 -10.12
CA SER A 142 -6.12 10.22 -9.20
C SER A 142 -5.26 9.66 -8.06
N LYS A 143 -3.93 9.59 -8.27
CA LYS A 143 -2.95 9.20 -7.26
C LYS A 143 -2.42 10.36 -6.43
N GLY A 144 -2.83 11.60 -6.73
CA GLY A 144 -2.29 12.80 -6.10
C GLY A 144 -0.86 13.15 -6.51
N TRP A 145 -0.35 12.50 -7.56
CA TRP A 145 0.96 12.78 -8.12
C TRP A 145 0.93 14.04 -9.00
N LYS A 146 2.11 14.57 -9.31
CA LYS A 146 2.28 15.72 -10.20
C LYS A 146 2.98 15.29 -11.49
N TYR A 147 2.70 15.99 -12.57
CA TYR A 147 3.43 15.81 -13.82
C TYR A 147 3.81 17.15 -14.43
N GLU A 148 4.87 17.13 -15.22
CA GLU A 148 5.37 18.26 -16.01
C GLU A 148 5.71 17.75 -17.39
N ILE A 149 5.16 18.38 -18.43
CA ILE A 149 5.54 18.09 -19.82
C ILE A 149 6.88 18.73 -20.07
N THR A 150 7.89 17.92 -20.37
CA THR A 150 9.27 18.36 -20.59
C THR A 150 9.58 18.57 -22.06
N SER A 151 8.89 17.86 -22.95
CA SER A 151 9.04 17.97 -24.39
C SER A 151 7.79 17.45 -25.09
N PHE A 152 7.43 18.06 -26.23
CA PHE A 152 6.36 17.55 -27.08
C PHE A 152 6.52 17.99 -28.52
N SER A 153 5.93 17.21 -29.43
CA SER A 153 5.75 17.54 -30.84
C SER A 153 4.31 17.23 -31.25
N GLU A 154 3.60 18.21 -31.74
CA GLU A 154 2.18 18.07 -32.09
C GLU A 154 1.99 17.28 -33.38
N GLY A 155 0.88 16.54 -33.48
CA GLY A 155 0.43 15.94 -34.71
C GLY A 155 -0.23 16.96 -35.64
N THR A 156 -0.19 16.72 -36.94
CA THR A 156 -0.78 17.61 -37.95
C THR A 156 -2.31 17.72 -37.86
N ALA A 157 -2.95 16.65 -37.45
CA ALA A 157 -4.41 16.58 -37.22
C ALA A 157 -4.80 16.61 -35.73
N GLY A 158 -3.90 17.07 -34.85
CA GLY A 158 -4.05 17.04 -33.40
C GLY A 158 -3.33 15.87 -32.75
N GLY A 159 -3.36 15.83 -31.42
CA GLY A 159 -2.60 14.87 -30.63
C GLY A 159 -1.11 15.13 -30.66
N TYR A 160 -0.30 14.09 -30.41
CA TYR A 160 1.15 14.21 -30.31
C TYR A 160 1.87 13.21 -31.23
N LYS A 161 2.86 13.67 -31.98
CA LYS A 161 3.86 12.77 -32.58
C LYS A 161 4.76 12.18 -31.49
N GLU A 162 5.09 13.00 -30.52
CA GLU A 162 5.87 12.63 -29.35
C GLU A 162 5.48 13.55 -28.19
N VAL A 163 5.36 12.99 -27.00
CA VAL A 163 5.22 13.75 -25.76
C VAL A 163 5.98 13.05 -24.64
N VAL A 164 6.74 13.83 -23.87
CA VAL A 164 7.53 13.36 -22.74
C VAL A 164 7.09 14.12 -21.50
N MET A 165 6.79 13.41 -20.44
CA MET A 165 6.46 14.00 -19.15
C MET A 165 7.28 13.40 -18.02
N LYS A 166 7.65 14.23 -17.06
CA LYS A 166 8.21 13.82 -15.78
C LYS A 166 7.08 13.70 -14.75
N VAL A 167 6.98 12.56 -14.10
CA VAL A 167 5.99 12.28 -13.05
C VAL A 167 6.70 12.26 -11.70
N THR A 168 6.14 12.96 -10.72
CA THR A 168 6.65 13.08 -9.35
C THR A 168 5.51 12.78 -8.38
N GLY A 169 5.74 11.82 -7.45
CA GLY A 169 4.72 11.43 -6.47
C GLY A 169 5.28 10.83 -5.21
#